data_f85b7929bcf1a040caef70d087b3cba2
#
_entry.id   f85b7929bcf1a040caef70d087b3cba2
#
_cell.length_a   1.000
_cell.length_b   1.000
_cell.length_c   1.000
_cell.angle_alpha   90.00
_cell.angle_beta   90.00
_cell.angle_gamma   90.00
#
_symmetry.space_group_name_H-M   'P 1'
#
loop_
_entity.id
_entity.type
_entity.pdbx_description
1 polymer ?
#
loop_
_entity_poly.entity_id
_entity_poly.type
_entity_poly.pdbx_seq_one_letter_code
_entity_poly.pdbx_strand_id
1 'polypeptide(L)'
;MQIYGFFGIRMQDCARYWIYTSEKLNTNRHKAITNKNKFKYLTFAIAMVLPFGLQSCLNDVDDIRDRPTALVTVVPQDGGSFVMNLDDATVLIPTNMSRSPYGDKEVRALVNYIDEDSRAAERRVKVVWIDSIRTKMPEKTLGSAAADDEKYGKDPVEIVRDWVTVAEDGYLTLRFRTIWGKRGIKHSLNLVTDTDAKDPYVLELRHNAHKDVDGVMGDALIAFNLNGLDFGDKGTAKFTLKWMSFSGSKSATFELKKRTTSSTPKGMAYSLYVE
;
A
#
# COMPACT_ATOMS: atom_id res chain seq x y z
N MET A 1 -6.37 0.22 30.77
CA MET A 1 -7.06 -0.72 29.87
C MET A 1 -6.15 -0.95 28.67
N GLN A 2 -5.39 -2.04 28.70
CA GLN A 2 -4.35 -2.33 27.72
C GLN A 2 -5.01 -2.92 26.48
N ILE A 3 -4.85 -2.27 25.34
CA ILE A 3 -5.19 -2.84 24.03
C ILE A 3 -3.88 -3.38 23.45
N TYR A 4 -3.68 -4.68 23.58
CA TYR A 4 -2.58 -5.38 22.92
C TYR A 4 -2.84 -5.47 21.42
N GLY A 5 -1.89 -4.97 20.64
CA GLY A 5 -1.94 -4.91 19.20
C GLY A 5 -1.86 -6.25 18.50
N PHE A 6 -2.76 -6.45 17.57
CA PHE A 6 -2.82 -7.58 16.65
C PHE A 6 -2.19 -7.25 15.29
N PHE A 7 -1.11 -6.45 15.26
CA PHE A 7 -0.55 -5.92 14.00
C PHE A 7 0.81 -6.50 13.57
N GLY A 8 1.33 -7.50 14.29
CA GLY A 8 2.70 -8.00 14.05
C GLY A 8 2.84 -9.18 13.08
N ILE A 9 1.77 -9.88 12.74
CA ILE A 9 1.89 -11.19 12.08
C ILE A 9 1.61 -11.16 10.56
N ARG A 10 0.80 -10.23 10.06
CA ARG A 10 0.39 -10.22 8.63
C ARG A 10 1.38 -9.58 7.65
N MET A 11 2.20 -8.63 8.07
CA MET A 11 3.20 -8.04 7.16
C MET A 11 4.37 -8.97 6.83
N GLN A 12 4.74 -9.87 7.75
CA GLN A 12 5.78 -10.87 7.49
C GLN A 12 5.31 -11.96 6.52
N ASP A 13 4.02 -12.27 6.50
CA ASP A 13 3.47 -13.28 5.61
C ASP A 13 3.35 -12.80 4.16
N CYS A 14 3.05 -11.53 3.92
CA CYS A 14 3.07 -10.96 2.58
C CYS A 14 4.49 -10.90 1.98
N ALA A 15 5.51 -10.57 2.78
CA ALA A 15 6.90 -10.57 2.33
C ALA A 15 7.41 -12.00 2.05
N ARG A 16 7.02 -12.99 2.87
CA ARG A 16 7.35 -14.41 2.64
C ARG A 16 6.66 -14.99 1.41
N TYR A 17 5.44 -14.58 1.12
CA TYR A 17 4.72 -15.07 -0.05
C TYR A 17 5.34 -14.57 -1.36
N TRP A 18 5.90 -13.37 -1.38
CA TRP A 18 6.56 -12.80 -2.56
C TRP A 18 7.93 -13.42 -2.81
N ILE A 19 8.71 -13.70 -1.76
CA ILE A 19 10.01 -14.40 -1.86
C ILE A 19 9.79 -15.84 -2.33
N TYR A 20 8.74 -16.52 -1.86
CA TYR A 20 8.44 -17.90 -2.23
C TYR A 20 8.03 -18.06 -3.71
N THR A 21 7.37 -17.07 -4.30
CA THR A 21 6.97 -17.11 -5.71
C THR A 21 8.11 -16.78 -6.67
N SER A 22 9.08 -15.95 -6.26
CA SER A 22 10.24 -15.62 -7.11
C SER A 22 11.27 -16.76 -7.17
N GLU A 23 11.44 -17.55 -6.12
CA GLU A 23 12.33 -18.71 -6.13
C GLU A 23 11.78 -19.89 -6.92
N LYS A 24 10.46 -20.12 -6.94
CA LYS A 24 9.86 -21.23 -7.72
C LYS A 24 9.91 -21.01 -9.23
N LEU A 25 9.98 -19.78 -9.70
CA LEU A 25 10.09 -19.48 -11.14
C LEU A 25 11.49 -19.75 -11.71
N ASN A 26 12.51 -19.84 -10.85
CA ASN A 26 13.89 -20.04 -11.29
C ASN A 26 14.35 -21.51 -11.27
N THR A 27 13.64 -22.40 -10.57
CA THR A 27 14.03 -23.82 -10.47
C THR A 27 13.42 -24.72 -11.56
N ASN A 28 12.44 -24.25 -12.32
CA ASN A 28 11.80 -25.04 -13.37
C ASN A 28 12.44 -24.93 -14.77
N ARG A 29 13.55 -24.18 -14.93
CA ARG A 29 14.22 -24.00 -16.23
C ARG A 29 15.38 -24.98 -16.52
N HIS A 30 15.74 -25.86 -15.60
CA HIS A 30 16.91 -26.72 -15.73
C HIS A 30 16.70 -28.24 -15.66
N LYS A 31 15.46 -28.73 -15.84
CA LYS A 31 15.25 -30.21 -15.90
C LYS A 31 14.43 -30.66 -17.11
N ALA A 32 14.89 -30.32 -18.28
CA ALA A 32 14.39 -30.93 -19.50
C ALA A 32 15.54 -31.12 -20.48
N ILE A 33 16.42 -32.06 -20.24
CA ILE A 33 17.23 -32.77 -21.26
C ILE A 33 17.91 -33.97 -20.54
N THR A 34 17.73 -35.12 -21.13
CA THR A 34 18.35 -36.44 -20.97
C THR A 34 17.54 -37.47 -20.16
N ASN A 35 16.82 -38.35 -20.83
CA ASN A 35 17.26 -39.71 -21.08
C ASN A 35 16.29 -40.46 -22.01
N LYS A 36 16.81 -40.83 -23.18
CA LYS A 36 16.23 -41.85 -24.05
C LYS A 36 16.83 -43.19 -23.62
N ASN A 37 16.00 -44.18 -23.48
CA ASN A 37 16.14 -45.57 -23.94
C ASN A 37 15.69 -46.62 -22.94
N LYS A 38 14.79 -47.46 -23.49
CA LYS A 38 14.58 -48.90 -23.26
C LYS A 38 13.82 -49.33 -22.00
N PHE A 39 12.59 -49.75 -22.17
CA PHE A 39 12.23 -51.15 -22.02
C PHE A 39 10.86 -51.43 -22.69
N LYS A 40 10.87 -52.47 -23.52
CA LYS A 40 9.72 -53.05 -24.21
C LYS A 40 9.07 -54.11 -23.32
N TYR A 41 7.72 -54.22 -23.48
CA TYR A 41 6.85 -55.38 -23.20
C TYR A 41 6.65 -55.81 -21.73
N LEU A 42 5.48 -55.61 -21.22
CA LEU A 42 4.63 -56.67 -20.73
C LEU A 42 3.16 -56.25 -20.80
N THR A 43 2.42 -57.08 -21.49
CA THR A 43 0.99 -56.99 -21.75
C THR A 43 0.15 -57.52 -20.60
N PHE A 44 -1.07 -57.06 -20.54
CA PHE A 44 -2.35 -57.67 -20.16
C PHE A 44 -2.86 -57.56 -18.72
N ALA A 45 -4.00 -56.90 -18.69
CA ALA A 45 -5.22 -57.21 -17.95
C ALA A 45 -5.25 -56.93 -16.47
N ILE A 46 -6.09 -55.97 -16.11
CA ILE A 46 -7.26 -56.22 -15.27
C ILE A 46 -8.16 -54.97 -15.34
N ALA A 47 -9.39 -55.30 -15.62
CA ALA A 47 -10.57 -54.52 -15.84
C ALA A 47 -11.00 -53.59 -14.71
N MET A 48 -11.66 -52.50 -15.13
CA MET A 48 -12.84 -51.89 -14.54
C MET A 48 -13.01 -51.99 -13.02
N VAL A 49 -12.72 -50.91 -12.33
CA VAL A 49 -13.53 -50.46 -11.18
C VAL A 49 -13.58 -48.94 -11.19
N LEU A 50 -14.72 -48.42 -11.62
CA LEU A 50 -15.39 -47.15 -11.24
C LEU A 50 -14.60 -45.88 -10.98
N PRO A 51 -14.76 -44.85 -11.80
CA PRO A 51 -14.41 -43.47 -11.46
C PRO A 51 -15.61 -42.82 -10.76
N PHE A 52 -15.74 -43.00 -9.48
CA PHE A 52 -16.61 -42.13 -8.66
C PHE A 52 -15.80 -41.52 -7.55
N GLY A 53 -15.65 -40.21 -7.66
CA GLY A 53 -15.38 -39.40 -6.49
C GLY A 53 -14.00 -38.74 -6.35
N LEU A 54 -13.46 -38.10 -7.38
CA LEU A 54 -12.47 -37.04 -7.19
C LEU A 54 -12.81 -35.80 -8.05
N GLN A 55 -14.07 -35.41 -8.03
CA GLN A 55 -14.47 -34.08 -8.39
C GLN A 55 -14.58 -33.29 -7.09
N SER A 56 -13.47 -32.90 -6.54
CA SER A 56 -13.47 -31.96 -5.44
C SER A 56 -12.22 -31.10 -5.50
N CYS A 57 -12.44 -29.80 -5.58
CA CYS A 57 -11.50 -28.74 -5.25
C CYS A 57 -10.34 -28.46 -6.22
N LEU A 58 -10.62 -28.27 -7.51
CA LEU A 58 -9.65 -27.61 -8.40
C LEU A 58 -10.11 -26.24 -8.93
N ASN A 59 -11.33 -25.81 -8.62
CA ASN A 59 -11.84 -24.54 -9.12
C ASN A 59 -11.57 -23.32 -8.20
N ASP A 60 -11.13 -23.51 -6.95
CA ASP A 60 -10.93 -22.38 -6.04
C ASP A 60 -9.52 -21.78 -6.06
N VAL A 61 -8.54 -22.47 -6.68
CA VAL A 61 -7.14 -22.01 -6.65
C VAL A 61 -6.83 -21.00 -7.76
N ASP A 62 -7.52 -21.09 -8.89
CA ASP A 62 -7.32 -20.14 -9.99
C ASP A 62 -8.02 -18.79 -9.73
N ASP A 63 -9.10 -18.81 -8.96
CA ASP A 63 -9.88 -17.62 -8.60
C ASP A 63 -9.14 -16.64 -7.65
N ILE A 64 -8.12 -17.11 -6.93
CA ILE A 64 -7.33 -16.25 -6.02
C ILE A 64 -6.27 -15.44 -6.78
N ARG A 65 -5.80 -15.90 -7.94
CA ARG A 65 -4.75 -15.24 -8.72
C ARG A 65 -5.24 -14.03 -9.51
N ASP A 66 -6.51 -13.99 -9.84
CA ASP A 66 -7.11 -12.98 -10.71
C ASP A 66 -7.82 -11.85 -9.94
N ARG A 67 -7.75 -11.89 -8.59
CA ARG A 67 -8.37 -10.84 -7.76
C ARG A 67 -7.45 -9.61 -7.69
N PRO A 68 -7.87 -8.48 -8.24
CA PRO A 68 -7.05 -7.28 -8.20
C PRO A 68 -6.85 -6.78 -6.76
N THR A 69 -5.64 -6.33 -6.49
CA THR A 69 -5.32 -5.54 -5.31
C THR A 69 -5.09 -4.10 -5.75
N ALA A 70 -5.79 -3.18 -5.13
CA ALA A 70 -5.74 -1.77 -5.47
C ALA A 70 -5.45 -0.89 -4.25
N LEU A 71 -4.89 0.28 -4.52
CA LEU A 71 -4.74 1.36 -3.58
C LEU A 71 -5.97 2.27 -3.70
N VAL A 72 -6.69 2.49 -2.60
CA VAL A 72 -7.94 3.26 -2.60
C VAL A 72 -7.97 4.27 -1.46
N THR A 73 -8.82 5.29 -1.61
CA THR A 73 -9.25 6.13 -0.49
C THR A 73 -10.64 5.69 -0.05
N VAL A 74 -10.76 5.20 1.17
CA VAL A 74 -12.04 4.88 1.79
C VAL A 74 -12.69 6.17 2.27
N VAL A 75 -13.82 6.52 1.69
CA VAL A 75 -14.55 7.76 1.98
C VAL A 75 -15.88 7.41 2.63
N PRO A 76 -16.06 7.75 3.92
CA PRO A 76 -17.34 7.57 4.61
C PRO A 76 -18.43 8.38 3.94
N GLN A 77 -19.65 7.85 3.96
CA GLN A 77 -20.87 8.46 3.45
C GLN A 77 -21.91 8.59 4.57
N ASP A 78 -22.95 9.35 4.32
CA ASP A 78 -24.07 9.48 5.26
C ASP A 78 -24.67 8.10 5.61
N GLY A 79 -25.09 7.94 6.87
CA GLY A 79 -25.64 6.67 7.37
C GLY A 79 -24.60 5.59 7.68
N GLY A 80 -23.28 5.93 7.63
CA GLY A 80 -22.18 5.02 7.96
C GLY A 80 -21.77 4.10 6.80
N SER A 81 -22.38 4.22 5.63
CA SER A 81 -21.91 3.58 4.40
C SER A 81 -20.58 4.20 3.93
N PHE A 82 -19.96 3.63 2.92
CA PHE A 82 -18.70 4.15 2.40
C PHE A 82 -18.51 3.78 0.93
N VAL A 83 -17.68 4.53 0.28
CA VAL A 83 -17.15 4.24 -1.06
C VAL A 83 -15.63 4.19 -1.02
N MET A 84 -15.04 3.63 -2.04
CA MET A 84 -13.58 3.54 -2.18
C MET A 84 -13.19 4.19 -3.51
N ASN A 85 -12.55 5.37 -3.45
CA ASN A 85 -12.01 6.01 -4.65
C ASN A 85 -10.77 5.23 -5.10
N LEU A 86 -10.83 4.68 -6.29
CA LEU A 86 -9.70 3.96 -6.91
C LEU A 86 -8.73 4.94 -7.58
N ASP A 87 -9.30 5.89 -8.29
CA ASP A 87 -8.62 6.98 -8.98
C ASP A 87 -9.55 8.22 -9.06
N ASP A 88 -9.17 9.20 -9.87
CA ASP A 88 -9.93 10.43 -10.08
C ASP A 88 -11.26 10.24 -10.85
N ALA A 89 -11.48 9.07 -11.44
CA ALA A 89 -12.64 8.76 -12.28
C ALA A 89 -13.44 7.53 -11.83
N THR A 90 -12.84 6.64 -11.04
CA THR A 90 -13.41 5.33 -10.70
C THR A 90 -13.67 5.20 -9.21
N VAL A 91 -14.91 4.86 -8.86
CA VAL A 91 -15.34 4.60 -7.49
C VAL A 91 -15.76 3.15 -7.35
N LEU A 92 -15.24 2.48 -6.33
CA LEU A 92 -15.63 1.12 -5.96
C LEU A 92 -16.70 1.17 -4.86
N ILE A 93 -17.82 0.51 -5.10
CA ILE A 93 -18.94 0.43 -4.16
C ILE A 93 -18.99 -1.00 -3.59
N PRO A 94 -18.68 -1.19 -2.30
CA PRO A 94 -18.69 -2.51 -1.69
C PRO A 94 -20.12 -3.07 -1.58
N THR A 95 -20.33 -4.33 -2.00
CA THR A 95 -21.63 -5.00 -1.95
C THR A 95 -21.81 -5.86 -0.71
N ASN A 96 -20.72 -6.31 -0.10
CA ASN A 96 -20.72 -7.19 1.07
C ASN A 96 -20.36 -6.48 2.39
N MET A 97 -20.20 -5.15 2.35
CA MET A 97 -19.91 -4.34 3.54
C MET A 97 -20.85 -3.12 3.55
N SER A 98 -21.74 -3.04 4.53
CA SER A 98 -22.68 -1.93 4.67
C SER A 98 -22.12 -0.74 5.45
N ARG A 99 -21.04 -0.93 6.19
CA ARG A 99 -20.39 0.11 7.01
C ARG A 99 -18.90 0.09 6.85
N SER A 100 -18.29 1.27 6.92
CA SER A 100 -16.85 1.42 6.90
C SER A 100 -16.21 0.73 8.10
N PRO A 101 -15.17 -0.10 7.91
CA PRO A 101 -14.41 -0.70 9.01
C PRO A 101 -13.60 0.35 9.79
N TYR A 102 -13.54 1.58 9.30
CA TYR A 102 -12.77 2.70 9.89
C TYR A 102 -13.68 3.78 10.49
N GLY A 103 -15.00 3.51 10.63
CA GLY A 103 -15.99 4.47 11.11
C GLY A 103 -16.11 5.66 10.17
N ASP A 104 -16.18 6.85 10.74
CA ASP A 104 -16.34 8.11 10.00
C ASP A 104 -15.01 8.72 9.51
N LYS A 105 -13.93 7.93 9.54
CA LYS A 105 -12.60 8.39 9.12
C LYS A 105 -12.36 8.06 7.65
N GLU A 106 -11.94 9.09 6.90
CA GLU A 106 -11.33 8.88 5.60
C GLU A 106 -9.93 8.32 5.77
N VAL A 107 -9.61 7.22 5.07
CA VAL A 107 -8.29 6.57 5.16
C VAL A 107 -7.82 6.08 3.81
N ARG A 108 -6.51 6.12 3.61
CA ARG A 108 -5.86 5.40 2.51
C ARG A 108 -5.76 3.93 2.87
N ALA A 109 -6.08 3.03 1.92
CA ALA A 109 -6.10 1.59 2.15
C ALA A 109 -5.65 0.80 0.93
N LEU A 110 -5.17 -0.42 1.17
CA LEU A 110 -5.10 -1.47 0.16
C LEU A 110 -6.36 -2.32 0.25
N VAL A 111 -6.96 -2.62 -0.88
CA VAL A 111 -8.13 -3.47 -0.99
C VAL A 111 -7.88 -4.58 -2.00
N ASN A 112 -8.27 -5.81 -1.65
CA ASN A 112 -8.40 -6.91 -2.60
C ASN A 112 -9.89 -7.19 -2.78
N TYR A 113 -10.33 -7.28 -4.04
CA TYR A 113 -11.75 -7.37 -4.33
C TYR A 113 -12.03 -8.26 -5.54
N ILE A 114 -13.30 -8.62 -5.69
CA ILE A 114 -13.86 -9.25 -6.88
C ILE A 114 -14.76 -8.20 -7.53
N ASP A 115 -14.52 -7.93 -8.81
CA ASP A 115 -15.35 -7.03 -9.59
C ASP A 115 -16.64 -7.74 -9.98
N GLU A 116 -17.79 -7.17 -9.60
CA GLU A 116 -19.10 -7.72 -9.93
C GLU A 116 -19.75 -6.99 -11.14
N ASP A 117 -19.29 -5.76 -11.44
CA ASP A 117 -19.73 -4.99 -12.61
C ASP A 117 -18.65 -4.01 -13.06
N SER A 118 -17.87 -4.41 -14.04
CA SER A 118 -16.69 -3.66 -14.52
C SER A 118 -16.99 -2.59 -15.57
N ARG A 119 -18.26 -2.33 -15.91
CA ARG A 119 -18.64 -1.50 -17.06
C ARG A 119 -18.93 -0.04 -16.75
N ALA A 120 -18.94 0.36 -15.48
CA ALA A 120 -19.29 1.70 -15.05
C ALA A 120 -18.10 2.41 -14.34
N ALA A 121 -18.13 3.75 -14.29
CA ALA A 121 -17.24 4.53 -13.43
C ALA A 121 -17.47 4.22 -11.93
N GLU A 122 -18.72 3.86 -11.58
CA GLU A 122 -19.08 3.29 -10.30
C GLU A 122 -19.13 1.76 -10.43
N ARG A 123 -18.13 1.07 -9.87
CA ARG A 123 -18.00 -0.38 -9.94
C ARG A 123 -18.49 -1.02 -8.65
N ARG A 124 -19.36 -1.98 -8.78
CA ARG A 124 -19.82 -2.79 -7.67
C ARG A 124 -18.81 -3.91 -7.43
N VAL A 125 -18.32 -4.01 -6.18
CA VAL A 125 -17.25 -4.95 -5.85
C VAL A 125 -17.55 -5.71 -4.56
N LYS A 126 -17.13 -6.97 -4.52
CA LYS A 126 -17.10 -7.75 -3.30
C LYS A 126 -15.70 -7.66 -2.68
N VAL A 127 -15.59 -7.01 -1.54
CA VAL A 127 -14.32 -6.87 -0.81
C VAL A 127 -13.93 -8.21 -0.22
N VAL A 128 -12.71 -8.65 -0.49
CA VAL A 128 -12.11 -9.87 0.09
C VAL A 128 -11.36 -9.51 1.37
N TRP A 129 -10.51 -8.49 1.31
CA TRP A 129 -9.89 -7.86 2.47
C TRP A 129 -9.60 -6.38 2.18
N ILE A 130 -9.48 -5.62 3.25
CA ILE A 130 -9.11 -4.21 3.20
C ILE A 130 -8.25 -3.87 4.42
N ASP A 131 -7.07 -3.28 4.17
CA ASP A 131 -6.11 -2.89 5.19
C ASP A 131 -5.75 -1.41 5.04
N SER A 132 -5.91 -0.64 6.13
CA SER A 132 -5.58 0.78 6.13
C SER A 132 -4.06 1.01 6.10
N ILE A 133 -3.65 2.03 5.34
CA ILE A 133 -2.29 2.55 5.36
C ILE A 133 -2.22 3.66 6.40
N ARG A 134 -1.15 3.64 7.23
CA ARG A 134 -0.93 4.73 8.18
C ARG A 134 -0.87 6.05 7.42
N THR A 135 -1.78 6.95 7.75
CA THR A 135 -1.88 8.26 7.12
C THR A 135 -1.49 9.36 8.10
N LYS A 136 -0.71 10.34 7.64
CA LYS A 136 -0.27 11.51 8.41
C LYS A 136 -0.56 12.79 7.63
N MET A 137 -0.67 13.89 8.35
CA MET A 137 -0.61 15.22 7.76
C MET A 137 0.86 15.62 7.60
N PRO A 138 1.20 16.45 6.60
CA PRO A 138 2.49 17.11 6.53
C PRO A 138 2.74 18.01 7.73
N GLU A 139 4.00 18.10 8.12
CA GLU A 139 4.48 18.99 9.18
C GLU A 139 5.21 20.18 8.57
N LYS A 140 5.26 21.30 9.28
CA LYS A 140 6.05 22.46 8.84
C LYS A 140 7.48 22.35 9.34
N THR A 141 8.43 22.89 8.55
CA THR A 141 9.81 23.10 9.03
C THR A 141 9.82 23.95 10.30
N LEU A 142 10.79 23.71 11.16
CA LEU A 142 11.07 24.54 12.34
C LEU A 142 11.98 25.74 12.03
N GLY A 143 12.23 25.98 10.72
CA GLY A 143 13.00 27.12 10.23
C GLY A 143 14.51 26.90 10.21
N SER A 144 15.01 25.75 10.66
CA SER A 144 16.42 25.39 10.48
C SER A 144 16.61 23.90 10.32
N ALA A 145 17.59 23.50 9.51
CA ALA A 145 17.92 22.09 9.29
C ALA A 145 18.28 21.35 10.60
N ALA A 146 18.95 22.03 11.53
CA ALA A 146 19.33 21.45 12.82
C ALA A 146 18.11 21.14 13.70
N ALA A 147 17.14 22.05 13.77
CA ALA A 147 15.91 21.83 14.51
C ALA A 147 15.04 20.73 13.88
N ASP A 148 14.96 20.71 12.54
CA ASP A 148 14.26 19.65 11.81
C ASP A 148 14.95 18.29 11.99
N ASP A 149 16.29 18.22 11.97
CA ASP A 149 17.06 17.00 12.24
C ASP A 149 16.77 16.45 13.65
N GLU A 150 16.70 17.34 14.64
CA GLU A 150 16.40 16.94 16.02
C GLU A 150 14.98 16.39 16.17
N LYS A 151 13.98 17.10 15.62
CA LYS A 151 12.56 16.74 15.77
C LYS A 151 12.14 15.57 14.87
N TYR A 152 12.49 15.64 13.58
CA TYR A 152 11.96 14.72 12.57
C TYR A 152 12.95 13.62 12.21
N GLY A 153 14.23 13.77 12.60
CA GLY A 153 15.30 12.85 12.27
C GLY A 153 15.88 13.07 10.86
N LYS A 154 16.97 12.36 10.60
CA LYS A 154 17.67 12.33 9.30
C LYS A 154 18.20 10.93 8.96
N ASP A 155 17.66 9.91 9.61
CA ASP A 155 18.06 8.54 9.33
C ASP A 155 17.71 8.16 7.89
N PRO A 156 18.52 7.31 7.24
CA PRO A 156 18.29 7.00 5.84
C PRO A 156 17.04 6.14 5.62
N VAL A 157 16.39 6.40 4.50
CA VAL A 157 15.23 5.64 4.02
C VAL A 157 15.27 5.55 2.49
N GLU A 158 14.92 4.41 1.92
CA GLU A 158 14.74 4.29 0.47
C GLU A 158 13.27 4.37 0.10
N ILE A 159 12.96 5.07 -0.98
CA ILE A 159 11.64 5.03 -1.60
C ILE A 159 11.66 3.96 -2.69
N VAL A 160 10.81 2.95 -2.51
CA VAL A 160 10.66 1.87 -3.48
C VAL A 160 9.69 2.33 -4.57
N ARG A 161 10.18 2.36 -5.81
CA ARG A 161 9.36 2.76 -6.96
C ARG A 161 8.56 1.55 -7.44
N ASP A 162 7.28 1.56 -7.12
CA ASP A 162 6.31 0.59 -7.61
C ASP A 162 4.92 1.25 -7.74
N TRP A 163 3.89 0.46 -8.01
CA TRP A 163 2.54 0.97 -8.25
C TRP A 163 1.87 1.62 -7.03
N VAL A 164 2.33 1.34 -5.79
CA VAL A 164 1.79 1.98 -4.57
C VAL A 164 2.52 3.29 -4.22
N THR A 165 3.67 3.57 -4.86
CA THR A 165 4.40 4.83 -4.69
C THR A 165 3.86 5.86 -5.67
N VAL A 166 2.81 6.56 -5.27
CA VAL A 166 2.02 7.44 -6.16
C VAL A 166 1.46 8.64 -5.41
N ALA A 167 1.22 9.73 -6.15
CA ALA A 167 0.53 10.91 -5.67
C ALA A 167 -0.82 11.05 -6.40
N GLU A 168 -1.91 10.67 -5.73
CA GLU A 168 -3.26 10.68 -6.30
C GLU A 168 -4.32 10.90 -5.25
N ASP A 169 -5.51 11.33 -5.65
CA ASP A 169 -6.68 11.60 -4.80
C ASP A 169 -6.35 12.48 -3.58
N GLY A 170 -5.39 13.40 -3.75
CA GLY A 170 -4.92 14.28 -2.68
C GLY A 170 -3.95 13.64 -1.68
N TYR A 171 -3.46 12.44 -1.93
CA TYR A 171 -2.51 11.73 -1.06
C TYR A 171 -1.20 11.44 -1.78
N LEU A 172 -0.08 11.56 -1.05
CA LEU A 172 1.18 10.93 -1.41
C LEU A 172 1.30 9.61 -0.65
N THR A 173 1.24 8.49 -1.36
CA THR A 173 1.47 7.17 -0.78
C THR A 173 2.86 6.70 -1.18
N LEU A 174 3.62 6.23 -0.20
CA LEU A 174 4.99 5.78 -0.39
C LEU A 174 5.15 4.35 0.14
N ARG A 175 5.75 3.49 -0.68
CA ARG A 175 6.44 2.31 -0.19
C ARG A 175 7.86 2.70 0.13
N PHE A 176 8.25 2.55 1.37
CA PHE A 176 9.59 2.87 1.81
C PHE A 176 10.29 1.65 2.40
N ARG A 177 11.60 1.68 2.37
CA ARG A 177 12.47 0.62 2.86
C ARG A 177 13.49 1.20 3.83
N THR A 178 13.62 0.59 5.00
CA THR A 178 14.63 0.95 5.99
C THR A 178 15.06 -0.26 6.78
N ILE A 179 15.98 -0.07 7.73
CA ILE A 179 16.45 -1.12 8.65
C ILE A 179 15.50 -1.20 9.83
N TRP A 180 15.08 -2.40 10.18
CA TRP A 180 14.24 -2.72 11.32
C TRP A 180 14.98 -3.67 12.25
N GLY A 181 15.27 -3.26 13.46
CA GLY A 181 16.06 -4.05 14.41
C GLY A 181 15.23 -4.59 15.57
N LYS A 182 14.87 -3.74 16.51
CA LYS A 182 14.28 -4.15 17.78
C LYS A 182 12.76 -4.13 17.74
N ARG A 183 12.13 -5.19 18.23
CA ARG A 183 10.69 -5.22 18.43
C ARG A 183 10.25 -4.08 19.36
N GLY A 184 9.21 -3.36 18.97
CA GLY A 184 8.57 -2.33 19.77
C GLY A 184 9.12 -0.92 19.58
N ILE A 185 10.25 -0.74 18.91
CA ILE A 185 10.69 0.60 18.51
C ILE A 185 9.91 1.01 17.25
N LYS A 186 9.22 2.14 17.36
CA LYS A 186 8.45 2.70 16.26
C LYS A 186 9.29 3.74 15.53
N HIS A 187 9.49 3.53 14.25
CA HIS A 187 10.10 4.54 13.39
C HIS A 187 9.09 5.66 13.09
N SER A 188 9.59 6.88 13.01
CA SER A 188 8.80 8.05 12.65
C SER A 188 9.17 8.52 11.26
N LEU A 189 8.19 8.59 10.34
CA LEU A 189 8.33 9.25 9.06
C LEU A 189 7.46 10.49 9.05
N ASN A 190 8.03 11.60 8.61
CA ASN A 190 7.34 12.89 8.52
C ASN A 190 7.60 13.49 7.14
N LEU A 191 6.56 14.04 6.53
CA LEU A 191 6.67 14.87 5.34
C LEU A 191 6.71 16.32 5.80
N VAL A 192 7.81 17.01 5.53
CA VAL A 192 8.04 18.37 6.00
C VAL A 192 7.88 19.34 4.83
N THR A 193 7.10 20.39 5.06
CA THR A 193 6.82 21.47 4.11
C THR A 193 7.62 22.73 4.48
N ASP A 194 7.60 23.71 3.58
CA ASP A 194 8.26 25.02 3.76
C ASP A 194 9.77 24.91 3.97
N THR A 195 10.39 23.81 3.50
CA THR A 195 11.84 23.56 3.65
C THR A 195 12.69 24.36 2.66
N ASP A 196 12.09 24.90 1.61
CA ASP A 196 12.73 25.79 0.65
C ASP A 196 11.97 27.12 0.58
N ALA A 197 12.61 28.20 1.04
CA ALA A 197 11.98 29.52 1.07
C ALA A 197 11.64 30.10 -0.33
N LYS A 198 12.22 29.50 -1.40
CA LYS A 198 12.01 29.95 -2.77
C LYS A 198 11.00 29.11 -3.54
N ASP A 199 10.75 27.89 -3.08
CA ASP A 199 9.87 26.93 -3.75
C ASP A 199 9.01 26.16 -2.74
N PRO A 200 7.75 26.58 -2.56
CA PRO A 200 6.82 25.90 -1.63
C PRO A 200 6.44 24.48 -2.08
N TYR A 201 6.75 24.11 -3.33
CA TYR A 201 6.50 22.78 -3.87
C TYR A 201 7.65 21.80 -3.62
N VAL A 202 8.66 22.20 -2.83
CA VAL A 202 9.70 21.29 -2.33
C VAL A 202 9.29 20.75 -0.96
N LEU A 203 9.10 19.43 -0.90
CA LEU A 203 8.76 18.69 0.30
C LEU A 203 9.94 17.81 0.70
N GLU A 204 10.09 17.54 1.98
CA GLU A 204 11.18 16.69 2.48
C GLU A 204 10.63 15.54 3.31
N LEU A 205 10.94 14.29 2.90
CA LEU A 205 10.65 13.11 3.72
C LEU A 205 11.78 12.94 4.74
N ARG A 206 11.42 12.98 6.00
CA ARG A 206 12.32 12.80 7.12
C ARG A 206 12.00 11.55 7.89
N HIS A 207 13.04 10.84 8.29
CA HIS A 207 12.95 9.58 8.99
C HIS A 207 13.74 9.63 10.29
N ASN A 208 13.11 9.20 11.37
CA ASN A 208 13.76 8.95 12.65
C ASN A 208 13.55 7.49 13.04
N ALA A 209 14.63 6.72 13.02
CA ALA A 209 14.65 5.33 13.42
C ALA A 209 14.70 5.14 14.95
N HIS A 210 14.78 6.23 15.73
CA HIS A 210 14.91 6.20 17.19
C HIS A 210 16.05 5.27 17.66
N LYS A 211 17.19 5.32 16.94
CA LYS A 211 18.38 4.48 17.17
C LYS A 211 18.19 2.99 16.87
N ASP A 212 17.14 2.63 16.15
CA ASP A 212 16.90 1.26 15.68
C ASP A 212 17.49 1.05 14.30
N VAL A 213 18.83 1.09 14.23
CA VAL A 213 19.60 1.08 12.97
C VAL A 213 20.39 -0.21 12.74
N ASP A 214 20.21 -1.20 13.62
CA ASP A 214 20.88 -2.50 13.55
C ASP A 214 19.85 -3.64 13.43
N GLY A 215 19.67 -4.13 12.22
CA GLY A 215 18.65 -5.13 11.94
C GLY A 215 18.61 -5.56 10.48
N VAL A 216 17.40 -5.82 10.00
CA VAL A 216 17.16 -6.30 8.64
C VAL A 216 16.42 -5.24 7.81
N MET A 217 16.73 -5.20 6.52
CA MET A 217 15.99 -4.37 5.58
C MET A 217 14.56 -4.88 5.44
N GLY A 218 13.60 -3.97 5.53
CA GLY A 218 12.18 -4.30 5.36
C GLY A 218 11.41 -3.11 4.79
N ASP A 219 10.30 -3.42 4.13
CA ASP A 219 9.43 -2.44 3.49
C ASP A 219 8.22 -2.15 4.36
N ALA A 220 7.71 -0.92 4.27
CA ALA A 220 6.44 -0.53 4.84
C ALA A 220 5.75 0.52 3.95
N LEU A 221 4.48 0.80 4.25
CA LEU A 221 3.68 1.80 3.56
C LEU A 221 3.35 2.96 4.51
N ILE A 222 3.33 4.15 3.95
CA ILE A 222 2.84 5.35 4.61
C ILE A 222 2.12 6.23 3.58
N ALA A 223 1.10 6.94 4.01
CA ALA A 223 0.41 7.94 3.20
C ALA A 223 0.46 9.31 3.90
N PHE A 224 0.56 10.36 3.10
CA PHE A 224 0.47 11.73 3.57
C PHE A 224 -0.70 12.42 2.88
N ASN A 225 -1.61 12.99 3.67
CA ASN A 225 -2.74 13.75 3.16
C ASN A 225 -2.26 15.15 2.74
N LEU A 226 -2.27 15.43 1.44
CA LEU A 226 -1.83 16.68 0.86
C LEU A 226 -2.99 17.64 0.55
N ASN A 227 -4.26 17.26 0.85
CA ASN A 227 -5.42 18.08 0.53
C ASN A 227 -5.42 19.46 1.24
N GLY A 228 -4.70 19.57 2.34
CA GLY A 228 -4.52 20.83 3.07
C GLY A 228 -3.41 21.73 2.53
N LEU A 229 -2.62 21.30 1.54
CA LEU A 229 -1.55 22.09 0.97
C LEU A 229 -2.06 22.92 -0.22
N ASP A 230 -1.59 24.16 -0.30
CA ASP A 230 -1.89 25.02 -1.43
C ASP A 230 -0.92 24.75 -2.59
N PHE A 231 -1.38 23.98 -3.56
CA PHE A 231 -0.69 23.73 -4.82
C PHE A 231 -1.28 24.55 -5.99
N GLY A 232 -1.98 25.65 -5.69
CA GLY A 232 -2.67 26.50 -6.67
C GLY A 232 -3.97 25.84 -7.19
N ASP A 233 -4.64 26.51 -8.11
CA ASP A 233 -6.01 26.18 -8.55
C ASP A 233 -6.09 25.09 -9.64
N LYS A 234 -4.96 24.61 -10.14
CA LYS A 234 -4.94 23.60 -11.20
C LYS A 234 -5.32 22.21 -10.64
N GLY A 235 -6.03 21.41 -11.42
CA GLY A 235 -6.42 20.03 -11.05
C GLY A 235 -5.25 19.07 -10.85
N THR A 236 -4.05 19.45 -11.34
CA THR A 236 -2.80 18.72 -11.10
C THR A 236 -1.73 19.68 -10.57
N ALA A 237 -0.89 19.19 -9.67
CA ALA A 237 0.24 19.93 -9.13
C ALA A 237 1.51 19.09 -9.19
N LYS A 238 2.63 19.70 -9.55
CA LYS A 238 3.95 19.05 -9.49
C LYS A 238 4.68 19.51 -8.26
N PHE A 239 5.26 18.57 -7.54
CA PHE A 239 6.12 18.88 -6.40
C PHE A 239 7.36 17.98 -6.39
N THR A 240 8.42 18.44 -5.77
CA THR A 240 9.67 17.71 -5.60
C THR A 240 9.75 17.16 -4.18
N LEU A 241 9.88 15.84 -4.05
CA LEU A 241 10.17 15.18 -2.78
C LEU A 241 11.67 14.97 -2.65
N LYS A 242 12.27 15.47 -1.57
CA LYS A 242 13.68 15.22 -1.19
C LYS A 242 13.70 14.26 -0.01
N TRP A 243 14.74 13.42 0.08
CA TRP A 243 14.96 12.53 1.24
C TRP A 243 16.42 12.12 1.37
N MET A 244 16.82 11.71 2.58
CA MET A 244 18.10 11.07 2.82
C MET A 244 17.98 9.57 2.57
N SER A 245 18.75 9.06 1.62
CA SER A 245 18.86 7.66 1.30
C SER A 245 20.14 7.08 1.88
N PHE A 246 20.27 5.74 1.92
CA PHE A 246 21.52 5.07 2.30
C PHE A 246 22.71 5.42 1.39
N SER A 247 22.43 5.88 0.18
CA SER A 247 23.46 6.34 -0.79
C SER A 247 23.61 7.87 -0.86
N GLY A 248 23.03 8.60 0.09
CA GLY A 248 23.04 10.06 0.15
C GLY A 248 21.71 10.71 -0.21
N SER A 249 21.71 12.03 -0.33
CA SER A 249 20.50 12.80 -0.65
C SER A 249 19.94 12.43 -2.02
N LYS A 250 18.63 12.22 -2.08
CA LYS A 250 17.88 11.93 -3.32
C LYS A 250 16.69 12.85 -3.46
N SER A 251 16.19 12.96 -4.68
CA SER A 251 14.94 13.66 -4.99
C SER A 251 14.17 12.98 -6.11
N ALA A 252 12.86 13.21 -6.13
CA ALA A 252 11.97 12.80 -7.21
C ALA A 252 10.83 13.81 -7.36
N THR A 253 10.37 13.99 -8.58
CA THR A 253 9.18 14.80 -8.86
C THR A 253 7.96 13.90 -8.92
N PHE A 254 6.91 14.33 -8.25
CA PHE A 254 5.59 13.72 -8.28
C PHE A 254 4.60 14.67 -8.94
N GLU A 255 3.62 14.10 -9.61
CA GLU A 255 2.47 14.82 -10.11
C GLU A 255 1.25 14.40 -9.29
N LEU A 256 0.74 15.31 -8.46
CA LEU A 256 -0.43 15.09 -7.63
C LEU A 256 -1.68 15.39 -8.47
N LYS A 257 -2.55 14.43 -8.61
CA LYS A 257 -3.93 14.65 -9.05
C LYS A 257 -4.77 15.03 -7.84
N LYS A 258 -5.29 16.24 -7.84
CA LYS A 258 -6.18 16.71 -6.78
C LYS A 258 -7.53 16.05 -6.92
N ARG A 259 -8.18 15.80 -5.79
CA ARG A 259 -9.57 15.35 -5.80
C ARG A 259 -10.46 16.42 -6.45
N THR A 260 -11.22 16.02 -7.43
CA THR A 260 -12.30 16.85 -7.94
C THR A 260 -13.45 16.86 -6.92
N THR A 261 -13.90 18.04 -6.54
CA THR A 261 -14.80 18.37 -5.42
C THR A 261 -16.20 17.72 -5.42
N SER A 262 -16.47 16.68 -6.19
CA SER A 262 -17.78 16.03 -6.23
C SER A 262 -18.07 15.05 -5.08
N SER A 263 -17.10 14.78 -4.22
CA SER A 263 -17.27 13.88 -3.07
C SER A 263 -16.67 14.44 -1.77
N THR A 264 -16.80 15.76 -1.54
CA THR A 264 -16.43 16.31 -0.23
C THR A 264 -17.46 15.86 0.80
N PRO A 265 -17.08 15.04 1.83
CA PRO A 265 -17.97 14.77 2.93
C PRO A 265 -18.32 16.10 3.61
N LYS A 266 -19.61 16.44 3.69
CA LYS A 266 -20.08 17.53 4.54
C LYS A 266 -19.72 17.17 5.98
N GLY A 267 -18.70 17.81 6.52
CA GLY A 267 -18.40 17.74 7.96
C GLY A 267 -17.03 17.17 8.33
N MET A 268 -15.93 17.62 7.74
CA MET A 268 -14.63 17.48 8.40
C MET A 268 -14.39 18.68 9.31
N ALA A 269 -14.89 18.59 10.54
CA ALA A 269 -14.28 19.31 11.64
C ALA A 269 -12.98 18.55 11.96
N TYR A 270 -11.84 19.17 11.65
CA TYR A 270 -10.54 18.64 12.06
C TYR A 270 -10.46 18.68 13.59
N SER A 271 -10.70 17.53 14.22
CA SER A 271 -10.35 17.36 15.62
C SER A 271 -8.85 17.18 15.71
N LEU A 272 -8.16 18.21 16.16
CA LEU A 272 -6.77 18.17 16.57
C LEU A 272 -6.66 17.30 17.82
N TYR A 273 -6.47 16.00 17.66
CA TYR A 273 -5.95 15.16 18.73
C TYR A 273 -4.55 14.68 18.31
N VAL A 274 -3.60 15.42 18.89
CA VAL A 274 -2.20 15.01 18.94
C VAL A 274 -2.00 14.32 20.28
N GLU A 275 -1.70 13.03 20.28
CA GLU A 275 -0.85 12.32 21.22
C GLU A 275 0.09 11.40 20.46
#